data_0c5623e3cdc1e66df8b28a631bb5f111
#
_entry.id   0c5623e3cdc1e66df8b28a631bb5f111
#
_cell.length_a   1.000
_cell.length_b   1.000
_cell.length_c   1.000
_cell.angle_alpha   90.00
_cell.angle_beta   90.00
_cell.angle_gamma   90.00
#
_symmetry.space_group_name_H-M   'P 1'
#
loop_
_entity.id
_entity.type
_entity.pdbx_description
1 polymer ?
#
loop_
_entity_poly.entity_id
_entity_poly.type
_entity_poly.pdbx_seq_one_letter_code
_entity_poly.pdbx_strand_id
1 'polypeptide(L)'
;MSVDPVKSLRAELARDGAMSAVVNAILDCCDRTGALPRQMTLRCRLAEEQEAAMRLLSPAAVHVAVDSGARLDLARADARLRAEGWPGLTEVLYAATGRPPRNLRGEAAVLGTRAGEVAAALGDRRTGAAARFLRTTAERLAQCHGEFFEMAHSGGLSKLEEELDIVARCIELAERNGGPVRLANFARLATGSTKGLRAGDRRYVRVTDALLAHLPGLVERVAGEGLREPADRRRFALECLNIFRNETPVDVLCWGHFVLEKQGRRLDAPALHHELGEPCRLLLLHLRDARAAAVRAERVVSIENETTFNDYVEWLRARGRDEIVLLSEGQANWAVVRLLRLLAEAAPALPLAHWGDLDRFGVLILRSLRRRSGLAIEPCWMDAAVFERCKAAGLPLPGGEREEIEALISAAPEEVGSGLLRAIRDSGVWIEQEAVAEAVLRE
;
A
#
# COMPACT_ATOMS: atom_id res chain seq x y z
N MET A 1 -24.94 29.11 55.59
CA MET A 1 -25.53 28.03 54.80
C MET A 1 -24.58 27.72 53.64
N SER A 2 -23.97 26.56 53.64
CA SER A 2 -23.04 26.11 52.55
C SER A 2 -23.86 25.96 51.26
N VAL A 3 -23.47 26.61 50.19
CA VAL A 3 -24.16 26.53 48.89
C VAL A 3 -23.89 25.17 48.29
N ASP A 4 -24.94 24.49 47.83
CA ASP A 4 -24.82 23.18 47.16
C ASP A 4 -23.91 23.32 45.93
N PRO A 5 -22.74 22.62 45.90
CA PRO A 5 -21.73 22.76 44.85
C PRO A 5 -22.24 22.34 43.47
N VAL A 6 -23.17 21.38 43.39
CA VAL A 6 -23.77 20.91 42.12
C VAL A 6 -24.63 22.02 41.51
N LYS A 7 -25.48 22.66 42.31
CA LYS A 7 -26.33 23.77 41.83
C LYS A 7 -25.51 24.99 41.42
N SER A 8 -24.49 25.33 42.24
CA SER A 8 -23.58 26.45 41.97
C SER A 8 -22.83 26.22 40.65
N LEU A 9 -22.21 25.05 40.49
CA LEU A 9 -21.47 24.70 39.27
C LEU A 9 -22.37 24.63 38.03
N ARG A 10 -23.58 24.10 38.15
CA ARG A 10 -24.54 24.08 37.02
C ARG A 10 -24.93 25.47 36.55
N ALA A 11 -25.12 26.41 37.47
CA ALA A 11 -25.41 27.80 37.14
C ALA A 11 -24.21 28.48 36.44
N GLU A 12 -23.00 28.16 36.85
CA GLU A 12 -21.77 28.69 36.29
C GLU A 12 -21.49 28.13 34.89
N LEU A 13 -21.66 26.82 34.68
CA LEU A 13 -21.55 26.17 33.39
C LEU A 13 -22.47 26.76 32.32
N ALA A 14 -23.65 27.21 32.70
CA ALA A 14 -24.60 27.85 31.79
C ALA A 14 -24.17 29.24 31.31
N ARG A 15 -23.21 29.90 31.99
CA ARG A 15 -22.79 31.30 31.74
C ARG A 15 -21.33 31.42 31.29
N ASP A 16 -20.50 30.45 31.61
CA ASP A 16 -19.05 30.51 31.43
C ASP A 16 -18.56 29.35 30.54
N GLY A 17 -18.19 29.69 29.29
CA GLY A 17 -17.67 28.74 28.32
C GLY A 17 -16.29 28.15 28.71
N ALA A 18 -15.44 28.94 29.39
CA ALA A 18 -14.15 28.50 29.87
C ALA A 18 -14.31 27.48 31.01
N MET A 19 -15.25 27.67 31.90
CA MET A 19 -15.60 26.72 32.96
C MET A 19 -16.09 25.41 32.35
N SER A 20 -16.95 25.47 31.32
CA SER A 20 -17.45 24.30 30.62
C SER A 20 -16.32 23.52 29.92
N ALA A 21 -15.34 24.22 29.33
CA ALA A 21 -14.18 23.58 28.70
C ALA A 21 -13.33 22.82 29.73
N VAL A 22 -13.03 23.41 30.87
CA VAL A 22 -12.27 22.80 31.96
C VAL A 22 -12.99 21.57 32.51
N VAL A 23 -14.28 21.68 32.83
CA VAL A 23 -15.08 20.58 33.36
C VAL A 23 -15.15 19.43 32.38
N ASN A 24 -15.40 19.70 31.10
CA ASN A 24 -15.41 18.65 30.07
C ASN A 24 -14.05 17.97 29.92
N ALA A 25 -12.93 18.69 29.95
CA ALA A 25 -11.60 18.13 29.91
C ALA A 25 -11.32 17.16 31.07
N ILE A 26 -11.77 17.50 32.28
CA ILE A 26 -11.66 16.63 33.47
C ILE A 26 -12.53 15.39 33.28
N LEU A 27 -13.80 15.56 32.87
CA LEU A 27 -14.72 14.44 32.67
C LEU A 27 -14.24 13.52 31.54
N ASP A 28 -13.71 14.05 30.44
CA ASP A 28 -13.13 13.23 29.38
C ASP A 28 -11.92 12.42 29.84
N CYS A 29 -11.17 12.95 30.81
CA CYS A 29 -10.07 12.22 31.43
C CYS A 29 -10.59 11.10 32.38
N CYS A 30 -11.63 11.38 33.14
CA CYS A 30 -12.31 10.40 34.00
C CYS A 30 -12.96 9.29 33.16
N ASP A 31 -13.66 9.64 32.09
CA ASP A 31 -14.32 8.68 31.20
C ASP A 31 -13.34 7.75 30.49
N ARG A 32 -12.13 8.22 30.18
CA ARG A 32 -11.10 7.36 29.58
C ARG A 32 -10.69 6.18 30.45
N THR A 33 -10.58 6.40 31.75
CA THR A 33 -10.04 5.42 32.71
C THR A 33 -11.07 4.82 33.66
N GLY A 34 -12.27 5.40 33.72
CA GLY A 34 -13.32 5.06 34.67
C GLY A 34 -13.06 5.57 36.09
N ALA A 35 -12.02 6.40 36.29
CA ALA A 35 -11.65 6.91 37.62
C ALA A 35 -11.08 8.33 37.53
N LEU A 36 -11.16 9.07 38.64
CA LEU A 36 -10.52 10.38 38.76
C LEU A 36 -8.99 10.22 38.82
N PRO A 37 -8.23 10.79 37.88
CA PRO A 37 -6.77 10.75 37.96
C PRO A 37 -6.25 11.63 39.11
N ARG A 38 -5.13 11.26 39.74
CA ARG A 38 -4.53 12.09 40.80
C ARG A 38 -4.18 13.47 40.30
N GLN A 39 -3.61 13.53 39.10
CA GLN A 39 -3.18 14.77 38.46
C GLN A 39 -3.45 14.68 36.94
N MET A 40 -3.69 15.83 36.31
CA MET A 40 -3.76 15.94 34.86
C MET A 40 -3.12 17.24 34.39
N THR A 41 -2.68 17.28 33.15
CA THR A 41 -2.23 18.51 32.48
C THR A 41 -3.35 18.99 31.57
N LEU A 42 -3.85 20.19 31.84
CA LEU A 42 -4.80 20.90 31.00
C LEU A 42 -4.01 21.79 30.04
N ARG A 43 -4.19 21.61 28.75
CA ARG A 43 -3.66 22.55 27.74
C ARG A 43 -4.65 23.69 27.62
N CYS A 44 -4.36 24.80 28.32
CA CYS A 44 -5.19 26.00 28.26
C CYS A 44 -4.87 26.76 26.98
N ARG A 45 -5.90 27.06 26.19
CA ARG A 45 -5.78 27.90 24.99
C ARG A 45 -5.96 29.39 25.33
N LEU A 46 -6.63 29.68 26.43
CA LEU A 46 -6.97 31.05 26.90
C LEU A 46 -6.63 31.18 28.39
N ALA A 47 -6.25 32.39 28.82
CA ALA A 47 -6.04 32.70 30.23
C ALA A 47 -7.30 32.47 31.07
N GLU A 48 -8.48 32.68 30.49
CA GLU A 48 -9.80 32.44 31.09
C GLU A 48 -9.99 30.96 31.53
N GLU A 49 -9.43 29.99 30.79
CA GLU A 49 -9.49 28.57 31.17
C GLU A 49 -8.64 28.29 32.41
N GLN A 50 -7.52 28.99 32.59
CA GLN A 50 -6.70 28.87 33.80
C GLN A 50 -7.42 29.44 35.02
N GLU A 51 -8.05 30.60 34.87
CA GLU A 51 -8.85 31.20 35.90
C GLU A 51 -10.06 30.32 36.27
N ALA A 52 -10.76 29.77 35.29
CA ALA A 52 -11.85 28.82 35.50
C ALA A 52 -11.38 27.58 36.29
N ALA A 53 -10.22 27.01 35.94
CA ALA A 53 -9.64 25.90 36.69
C ALA A 53 -9.32 26.27 38.14
N MET A 54 -8.80 27.46 38.39
CA MET A 54 -8.54 27.96 39.77
C MET A 54 -9.84 28.18 40.58
N ARG A 55 -10.89 28.67 39.93
CA ARG A 55 -12.20 28.82 40.59
C ARG A 55 -12.80 27.44 40.90
N LEU A 56 -12.73 26.49 39.98
CA LEU A 56 -13.28 25.15 40.16
C LEU A 56 -12.56 24.36 41.24
N LEU A 57 -11.22 24.31 41.17
CA LEU A 57 -10.39 23.40 41.97
C LEU A 57 -9.72 24.03 43.18
N SER A 58 -9.70 25.34 43.28
CA SER A 58 -8.91 26.25 44.12
C SER A 58 -7.49 26.51 43.60
N PRO A 59 -6.93 27.71 43.90
CA PRO A 59 -5.57 28.06 43.45
C PRO A 59 -4.48 27.07 43.95
N ALA A 60 -4.70 26.46 45.11
CA ALA A 60 -3.75 25.49 45.69
C ALA A 60 -3.69 24.14 44.94
N ALA A 61 -4.67 23.83 44.10
CA ALA A 61 -4.73 22.60 43.29
C ALA A 61 -4.36 22.85 41.81
N VAL A 62 -3.98 24.08 41.43
CA VAL A 62 -3.64 24.44 40.06
C VAL A 62 -2.22 25.01 40.02
N HIS A 63 -1.33 24.35 39.27
CA HIS A 63 0.03 24.81 39.03
C HIS A 63 0.16 25.25 37.58
N VAL A 64 0.28 26.55 37.35
CA VAL A 64 0.42 27.13 36.00
C VAL A 64 1.86 26.95 35.54
N ALA A 65 2.08 26.32 34.39
CA ALA A 65 3.38 26.19 33.74
C ALA A 65 3.60 27.35 32.75
N VAL A 66 4.87 27.71 32.54
CA VAL A 66 5.30 28.84 31.71
C VAL A 66 4.88 28.70 30.23
N ASP A 67 4.63 27.47 29.77
CA ASP A 67 4.34 27.15 28.33
C ASP A 67 2.85 26.77 28.11
N SER A 68 1.93 27.68 28.41
CA SER A 68 0.48 27.57 28.05
C SER A 68 -0.28 26.33 28.59
N GLY A 69 0.11 25.74 29.71
CA GLY A 69 -0.59 24.63 30.35
C GLY A 69 -0.79 24.83 31.85
N ALA A 70 -1.81 24.17 32.42
CA ALA A 70 -2.02 24.10 33.87
C ALA A 70 -1.96 22.62 34.32
N ARG A 71 -1.17 22.32 35.35
CA ARG A 71 -1.19 21.04 36.01
C ARG A 71 -2.21 21.07 37.14
N LEU A 72 -3.23 20.23 37.06
CA LEU A 72 -4.33 20.14 37.99
C LEU A 72 -4.10 18.99 38.97
N ASP A 73 -4.12 19.26 40.26
CA ASP A 73 -4.13 18.24 41.33
C ASP A 73 -5.59 17.92 41.71
N LEU A 74 -6.14 16.95 40.97
CA LEU A 74 -7.54 16.56 41.15
C LEU A 74 -7.77 15.79 42.44
N ALA A 75 -6.78 15.02 42.92
CA ALA A 75 -6.87 14.33 44.19
C ALA A 75 -7.02 15.31 45.38
N ARG A 76 -6.29 16.44 45.35
CA ARG A 76 -6.39 17.48 46.35
C ARG A 76 -7.75 18.15 46.33
N ALA A 77 -8.30 18.45 45.16
CA ALA A 77 -9.62 19.02 45.00
C ALA A 77 -10.72 18.07 45.50
N ASP A 78 -10.63 16.78 45.16
CA ASP A 78 -11.56 15.74 45.62
C ASP A 78 -11.54 15.62 47.16
N ALA A 79 -10.34 15.54 47.77
CA ALA A 79 -10.16 15.43 49.22
C ALA A 79 -10.75 16.65 49.95
N ARG A 80 -10.63 17.85 49.37
CA ARG A 80 -11.22 19.06 49.93
C ARG A 80 -12.75 18.98 49.98
N LEU A 81 -13.39 18.63 48.85
CA LEU A 81 -14.85 18.50 48.78
C LEU A 81 -15.37 17.49 49.78
N ARG A 82 -14.72 16.35 49.92
CA ARG A 82 -15.08 15.29 50.93
C ARG A 82 -14.91 15.79 52.35
N ALA A 83 -13.86 16.57 52.63
CA ALA A 83 -13.65 17.15 53.96
C ALA A 83 -14.70 18.17 54.33
N GLU A 84 -15.30 18.83 53.36
CA GLU A 84 -16.41 19.77 53.52
C GLU A 84 -17.79 19.07 53.62
N GLY A 85 -17.81 17.72 53.59
CA GLY A 85 -19.02 16.90 53.66
C GLY A 85 -19.81 16.77 52.36
N TRP A 86 -19.18 17.14 51.23
CA TRP A 86 -19.75 17.02 49.90
C TRP A 86 -19.39 15.69 49.21
N PRO A 87 -20.14 15.28 48.16
CA PRO A 87 -19.70 14.21 47.28
C PRO A 87 -18.31 14.53 46.68
N GLY A 88 -17.61 13.52 46.23
CA GLY A 88 -16.31 13.69 45.55
C GLY A 88 -16.40 14.51 44.27
N LEU A 89 -15.25 15.01 43.81
CA LEU A 89 -15.18 15.89 42.63
C LEU A 89 -15.89 15.25 41.40
N THR A 90 -15.68 13.99 41.15
CA THR A 90 -16.28 13.28 40.02
C THR A 90 -17.81 13.31 40.08
N GLU A 91 -18.38 12.98 41.24
CA GLU A 91 -19.83 12.96 41.44
C GLU A 91 -20.44 14.35 41.22
N VAL A 92 -19.78 15.41 41.74
CA VAL A 92 -20.22 16.79 41.54
C VAL A 92 -20.19 17.18 40.07
N LEU A 93 -19.12 16.85 39.35
CA LEU A 93 -18.98 17.23 37.93
C LEU A 93 -20.02 16.50 37.06
N TYR A 94 -20.21 15.19 37.22
CA TYR A 94 -21.25 14.46 36.48
C TYR A 94 -22.66 14.94 36.82
N ALA A 95 -22.96 15.17 38.09
CA ALA A 95 -24.27 15.69 38.51
C ALA A 95 -24.54 17.11 37.98
N ALA A 96 -23.52 17.97 37.92
CA ALA A 96 -23.68 19.35 37.40
C ALA A 96 -23.88 19.36 35.87
N THR A 97 -23.20 18.53 35.14
CA THR A 97 -23.30 18.45 33.66
C THR A 97 -24.48 17.62 33.18
N GLY A 98 -25.01 16.71 34.01
CA GLY A 98 -25.98 15.68 33.59
C GLY A 98 -25.41 14.58 32.73
N ARG A 99 -24.08 14.54 32.53
CA ARG A 99 -23.36 13.52 31.75
C ARG A 99 -23.30 12.21 32.55
N PRO A 100 -23.64 11.04 31.99
CA PRO A 100 -23.46 9.79 32.68
C PRO A 100 -21.96 9.41 32.76
N PRO A 101 -21.48 8.86 33.90
CA PRO A 101 -20.12 8.38 33.99
C PRO A 101 -19.86 7.21 33.05
N ARG A 102 -18.68 7.16 32.44
CA ARG A 102 -18.26 6.11 31.52
C ARG A 102 -16.89 5.56 31.92
N ASN A 103 -16.59 4.38 31.42
CA ASN A 103 -15.25 3.79 31.49
C ASN A 103 -14.87 3.29 30.10
N LEU A 104 -14.44 4.19 29.22
CA LEU A 104 -14.14 3.90 27.82
C LEU A 104 -13.05 2.83 27.69
N ARG A 105 -12.06 2.84 28.58
CA ARG A 105 -10.99 1.81 28.60
C ARG A 105 -11.53 0.44 29.01
N GLY A 106 -12.40 0.40 30.01
CA GLY A 106 -13.06 -0.85 30.43
C GLY A 106 -14.02 -1.36 29.39
N GLU A 107 -14.84 -0.47 28.80
CA GLU A 107 -15.75 -0.80 27.69
C GLU A 107 -14.96 -1.38 26.47
N ALA A 108 -13.84 -0.75 26.12
CA ALA A 108 -12.96 -1.21 25.05
C ALA A 108 -12.33 -2.58 25.38
N ALA A 109 -11.88 -2.81 26.62
CA ALA A 109 -11.32 -4.08 27.05
C ALA A 109 -12.35 -5.22 26.99
N VAL A 110 -13.58 -4.98 27.44
CA VAL A 110 -14.68 -5.96 27.34
C VAL A 110 -15.00 -6.27 25.87
N LEU A 111 -15.08 -5.24 25.03
CA LEU A 111 -15.29 -5.42 23.59
C LEU A 111 -14.14 -6.20 22.95
N GLY A 112 -12.88 -5.87 23.29
CA GLY A 112 -11.69 -6.54 22.77
C GLY A 112 -11.66 -8.03 23.14
N THR A 113 -11.99 -8.38 24.39
CA THR A 113 -12.11 -9.78 24.82
C THR A 113 -13.16 -10.53 24.01
N ARG A 114 -14.37 -9.99 23.90
CA ARG A 114 -15.46 -10.62 23.15
C ARG A 114 -15.15 -10.73 21.65
N ALA A 115 -14.52 -9.71 21.07
CA ALA A 115 -14.09 -9.76 19.67
C ALA A 115 -12.99 -10.81 19.46
N GLY A 116 -12.06 -10.95 20.41
CA GLY A 116 -11.05 -12.00 20.42
C GLY A 116 -11.65 -13.41 20.50
N GLU A 117 -12.66 -13.61 21.34
CA GLU A 117 -13.40 -14.88 21.44
C GLU A 117 -14.09 -15.26 20.12
N VAL A 118 -14.71 -14.28 19.43
CA VAL A 118 -15.30 -14.50 18.09
C VAL A 118 -14.24 -14.95 17.08
N ALA A 119 -13.10 -14.28 17.02
CA ALA A 119 -12.01 -14.65 16.12
C ALA A 119 -11.42 -16.03 16.47
N ALA A 120 -11.24 -16.35 17.74
CA ALA A 120 -10.76 -17.65 18.21
C ALA A 120 -11.73 -18.79 17.84
N ALA A 121 -13.02 -18.61 18.08
CA ALA A 121 -14.06 -19.60 17.73
C ALA A 121 -14.13 -19.87 16.22
N LEU A 122 -13.90 -18.85 15.38
CA LEU A 122 -13.75 -19.04 13.93
C LEU A 122 -12.45 -19.79 13.61
N GLY A 123 -11.37 -19.52 14.33
CA GLY A 123 -10.06 -20.16 14.17
C GLY A 123 -10.08 -21.65 14.48
N ASP A 124 -10.83 -22.08 15.48
CA ASP A 124 -10.98 -23.50 15.86
C ASP A 124 -11.69 -24.34 14.78
N ARG A 125 -12.45 -23.70 13.91
CA ARG A 125 -13.15 -24.34 12.78
C ARG A 125 -12.32 -24.38 11.50
N ARG A 126 -11.10 -23.86 11.52
CA ARG A 126 -10.24 -23.69 10.35
C ARG A 126 -8.89 -24.36 10.55
N THR A 127 -8.15 -24.53 9.44
CA THR A 127 -6.82 -25.14 9.44
C THR A 127 -5.83 -24.24 8.66
N GLY A 128 -4.55 -24.56 8.68
CA GLY A 128 -3.53 -23.92 7.84
C GLY A 128 -3.36 -22.41 8.09
N ALA A 129 -3.21 -21.65 7.03
CA ALA A 129 -2.98 -20.21 7.07
C ALA A 129 -4.18 -19.42 7.60
N ALA A 130 -5.40 -19.86 7.32
CA ALA A 130 -6.62 -19.22 7.80
C ALA A 130 -6.74 -19.29 9.33
N ALA A 131 -6.42 -20.43 9.93
CA ALA A 131 -6.40 -20.59 11.39
C ALA A 131 -5.30 -19.72 12.04
N ARG A 132 -4.12 -19.60 11.42
CA ARG A 132 -3.06 -18.69 11.90
C ARG A 132 -3.52 -17.24 11.87
N PHE A 133 -4.12 -16.80 10.76
CA PHE A 133 -4.68 -15.44 10.64
C PHE A 133 -5.67 -15.14 11.76
N LEU A 134 -6.63 -16.03 12.00
CA LEU A 134 -7.68 -15.83 13.01
C LEU A 134 -7.11 -15.80 14.44
N ARG A 135 -6.15 -16.68 14.78
CA ARG A 135 -5.48 -16.66 16.08
C ARG A 135 -4.69 -15.37 16.31
N THR A 136 -3.87 -14.96 15.36
CA THR A 136 -3.12 -13.69 15.46
C THR A 136 -4.06 -12.48 15.57
N THR A 137 -5.19 -12.53 14.87
CA THR A 137 -6.20 -11.47 14.94
C THR A 137 -6.90 -11.48 16.30
N ALA A 138 -7.20 -12.65 16.88
CA ALA A 138 -7.80 -12.78 18.23
C ALA A 138 -6.92 -12.13 19.30
N GLU A 139 -5.60 -12.36 19.26
CA GLU A 139 -4.64 -11.75 20.19
C GLU A 139 -4.63 -10.22 20.08
N ARG A 140 -4.64 -9.69 18.85
CA ARG A 140 -4.68 -8.23 18.59
C ARG A 140 -5.98 -7.59 19.05
N LEU A 141 -7.11 -8.27 18.83
CA LEU A 141 -8.43 -7.83 19.28
C LEU A 141 -8.51 -7.77 20.81
N ALA A 142 -7.99 -8.79 21.50
CA ALA A 142 -7.92 -8.81 22.97
C ALA A 142 -7.07 -7.64 23.53
N GLN A 143 -6.12 -7.13 22.76
CA GLN A 143 -5.31 -5.95 23.08
C GLN A 143 -5.95 -4.64 22.62
N CYS A 144 -7.17 -4.64 22.10
CA CYS A 144 -7.89 -3.48 21.56
C CYS A 144 -7.14 -2.81 20.39
N HIS A 145 -6.46 -3.58 19.54
CA HIS A 145 -5.63 -3.07 18.47
C HIS A 145 -6.09 -3.49 17.07
N GLY A 146 -5.96 -2.56 16.12
CA GLY A 146 -6.05 -2.80 14.69
C GLY A 146 -7.43 -2.54 14.09
N GLU A 147 -7.50 -2.61 12.75
CA GLU A 147 -8.68 -2.27 11.96
C GLU A 147 -9.92 -3.11 12.31
N PHE A 148 -9.73 -4.38 12.65
CA PHE A 148 -10.83 -5.25 13.08
C PHE A 148 -11.41 -4.86 14.44
N PHE A 149 -10.59 -4.29 15.34
CA PHE A 149 -11.11 -3.74 16.59
C PHE A 149 -11.98 -2.50 16.33
N GLU A 150 -11.51 -1.58 15.48
CA GLU A 150 -12.30 -0.42 15.05
C GLU A 150 -13.62 -0.83 14.38
N MET A 151 -13.59 -1.92 13.62
CA MET A 151 -14.79 -2.48 13.01
C MET A 151 -15.78 -3.04 14.06
N ALA A 152 -15.29 -3.77 15.06
CA ALA A 152 -16.11 -4.26 16.15
C ALA A 152 -16.73 -3.09 16.94
N HIS A 153 -15.97 -2.02 17.17
CA HIS A 153 -16.41 -0.84 17.89
C HIS A 153 -17.50 -0.06 17.12
N SER A 154 -17.34 0.10 15.81
CA SER A 154 -18.26 0.90 14.98
C SER A 154 -19.43 0.11 14.39
N GLY A 155 -19.24 -1.18 14.11
CA GLY A 155 -20.19 -2.03 13.38
C GLY A 155 -20.72 -3.23 14.15
N GLY A 156 -20.23 -3.46 15.37
CA GLY A 156 -20.62 -4.59 16.22
C GLY A 156 -19.96 -5.92 15.86
N LEU A 157 -20.14 -6.90 16.76
CA LEU A 157 -19.51 -8.22 16.67
C LEU A 157 -19.97 -9.05 15.47
N SER A 158 -21.23 -8.96 15.07
CA SER A 158 -21.76 -9.71 13.91
C SER A 158 -21.07 -9.30 12.60
N LYS A 159 -20.82 -7.98 12.42
CA LYS A 159 -20.11 -7.48 11.25
C LYS A 159 -18.63 -7.88 11.28
N LEU A 160 -18.02 -7.88 12.45
CA LEU A 160 -16.66 -8.39 12.62
C LEU A 160 -16.58 -9.86 12.24
N GLU A 161 -17.49 -10.70 12.74
CA GLU A 161 -17.53 -12.13 12.45
C GLU A 161 -17.65 -12.41 10.95
N GLU A 162 -18.58 -11.71 10.26
CA GLU A 162 -18.75 -11.83 8.81
C GLU A 162 -17.45 -11.49 8.06
N GLU A 163 -16.81 -10.38 8.39
CA GLU A 163 -15.59 -9.93 7.71
C GLU A 163 -14.40 -10.87 7.98
N LEU A 164 -14.24 -11.35 9.21
CA LEU A 164 -13.21 -12.33 9.55
C LEU A 164 -13.42 -13.65 8.81
N ASP A 165 -14.65 -14.11 8.69
CA ASP A 165 -15.00 -15.33 7.95
C ASP A 165 -14.72 -15.19 6.46
N ILE A 166 -15.02 -14.03 5.86
CA ILE A 166 -14.69 -13.73 4.46
C ILE A 166 -13.16 -13.75 4.23
N VAL A 167 -12.39 -13.08 5.09
CA VAL A 167 -10.93 -13.06 4.95
C VAL A 167 -10.35 -14.46 5.09
N ALA A 168 -10.80 -15.23 6.07
CA ALA A 168 -10.39 -16.62 6.27
C ALA A 168 -10.71 -17.51 5.06
N ARG A 169 -11.92 -17.39 4.49
CA ARG A 169 -12.29 -18.09 3.25
C ARG A 169 -11.42 -17.70 2.07
N CYS A 170 -11.07 -16.41 1.94
CA CYS A 170 -10.15 -15.97 0.89
C CYS A 170 -8.76 -16.63 1.04
N ILE A 171 -8.25 -16.74 2.26
CA ILE A 171 -6.97 -17.41 2.53
C ILE A 171 -7.05 -18.89 2.14
N GLU A 172 -8.09 -19.61 2.57
CA GLU A 172 -8.28 -21.03 2.23
C GLU A 172 -8.41 -21.27 0.72
N LEU A 173 -9.19 -20.43 0.04
CA LEU A 173 -9.35 -20.52 -1.42
C LEU A 173 -8.02 -20.25 -2.15
N ALA A 174 -7.26 -19.26 -1.69
CA ALA A 174 -5.96 -18.95 -2.26
C ALA A 174 -4.92 -20.05 -2.03
N GLU A 175 -4.92 -20.67 -0.82
CA GLU A 175 -4.02 -21.79 -0.46
C GLU A 175 -4.29 -23.04 -1.30
N ARG A 176 -5.55 -23.28 -1.68
CA ARG A 176 -5.97 -24.43 -2.51
C ARG A 176 -5.95 -24.14 -4.02
N ASN A 177 -5.71 -22.89 -4.41
CA ASN A 177 -5.80 -22.50 -5.82
C ASN A 177 -4.65 -23.08 -6.64
N GLY A 178 -4.91 -24.14 -7.38
CA GLY A 178 -3.94 -24.81 -8.25
C GLY A 178 -3.86 -24.25 -9.67
N GLY A 179 -4.66 -23.25 -10.03
CA GLY A 179 -4.72 -22.72 -11.40
C GLY A 179 -5.23 -21.29 -11.48
N PRO A 180 -5.28 -20.72 -12.68
CA PRO A 180 -5.68 -19.32 -12.86
C PRO A 180 -7.18 -19.13 -12.62
N VAL A 181 -7.50 -18.15 -11.79
CA VAL A 181 -8.87 -17.73 -11.49
C VAL A 181 -9.02 -16.22 -11.66
N ARG A 182 -10.16 -15.79 -12.18
CA ARG A 182 -10.47 -14.36 -12.25
C ARG A 182 -10.86 -13.83 -10.87
N LEU A 183 -10.37 -12.64 -10.51
CA LEU A 183 -10.68 -12.01 -9.21
C LEU A 183 -12.17 -11.96 -8.91
N ALA A 184 -13.02 -11.67 -9.92
CA ALA A 184 -14.47 -11.67 -9.76
C ALA A 184 -15.05 -13.04 -9.37
N ASN A 185 -14.52 -14.14 -9.94
CA ASN A 185 -14.93 -15.49 -9.58
C ASN A 185 -14.43 -15.88 -8.19
N PHE A 186 -13.17 -15.54 -7.88
CA PHE A 186 -12.60 -15.71 -6.55
C PHE A 186 -13.42 -14.96 -5.51
N ALA A 187 -13.75 -13.69 -5.75
CA ALA A 187 -14.59 -12.87 -4.90
C ALA A 187 -15.97 -13.53 -4.69
N ARG A 188 -16.61 -14.04 -5.75
CA ARG A 188 -17.91 -14.71 -5.65
C ARG A 188 -17.84 -15.97 -4.77
N LEU A 189 -16.79 -16.74 -4.88
CA LEU A 189 -16.60 -17.94 -4.05
C LEU A 189 -16.41 -17.59 -2.57
N ALA A 190 -15.69 -16.51 -2.28
CA ALA A 190 -15.42 -16.08 -0.91
C ALA A 190 -16.58 -15.30 -0.26
N THR A 191 -17.26 -14.45 -1.02
CA THR A 191 -18.22 -13.45 -0.49
C THR A 191 -19.64 -13.62 -0.98
N GLY A 192 -19.90 -14.55 -1.92
CA GLY A 192 -21.20 -14.67 -2.63
C GLY A 192 -21.39 -13.64 -3.76
N SER A 193 -20.50 -12.63 -3.90
CA SER A 193 -20.64 -11.55 -4.88
C SER A 193 -19.38 -11.36 -5.72
N THR A 194 -19.53 -11.23 -7.04
CA THR A 194 -18.42 -10.89 -7.96
C THR A 194 -17.80 -9.51 -7.68
N LYS A 195 -18.54 -8.65 -6.99
CA LYS A 195 -18.11 -7.30 -6.59
C LYS A 195 -17.56 -7.23 -5.17
N GLY A 196 -17.49 -8.36 -4.45
CA GLY A 196 -17.08 -8.42 -3.05
C GLY A 196 -15.62 -8.04 -2.77
N LEU A 197 -14.76 -8.05 -3.79
CA LEU A 197 -13.33 -7.70 -3.70
C LEU A 197 -12.95 -6.74 -4.85
N ARG A 198 -13.48 -5.53 -4.84
CA ARG A 198 -13.07 -4.51 -5.82
C ARG A 198 -11.72 -3.93 -5.42
N ALA A 199 -10.82 -3.79 -6.38
CA ALA A 199 -9.54 -3.12 -6.14
C ALA A 199 -9.78 -1.68 -5.64
N GLY A 200 -9.08 -1.32 -4.57
CA GLY A 200 -9.24 -0.04 -3.87
C GLY A 200 -10.23 -0.06 -2.70
N ASP A 201 -11.13 -1.03 -2.62
CA ASP A 201 -12.03 -1.17 -1.48
C ASP A 201 -11.27 -1.64 -0.22
N ARG A 202 -11.71 -1.21 0.96
CA ARG A 202 -11.11 -1.63 2.24
C ARG A 202 -11.07 -3.15 2.42
N ARG A 203 -12.09 -3.88 1.97
CA ARG A 203 -12.11 -5.35 2.02
C ARG A 203 -11.03 -5.96 1.14
N TYR A 204 -10.84 -5.45 -0.08
CA TYR A 204 -9.76 -5.88 -0.97
C TYR A 204 -8.38 -5.69 -0.31
N VAL A 205 -8.17 -4.53 0.31
CA VAL A 205 -6.93 -4.23 1.04
C VAL A 205 -6.71 -5.23 2.18
N ARG A 206 -7.71 -5.45 3.05
CA ARG A 206 -7.63 -6.41 4.16
C ARG A 206 -7.32 -7.83 3.71
N VAL A 207 -8.04 -8.30 2.69
CA VAL A 207 -7.82 -9.65 2.14
C VAL A 207 -6.41 -9.79 1.61
N THR A 208 -5.94 -8.86 0.79
CA THR A 208 -4.60 -8.93 0.19
C THR A 208 -3.49 -8.79 1.22
N ASP A 209 -3.65 -7.94 2.23
CA ASP A 209 -2.68 -7.81 3.33
C ASP A 209 -2.67 -9.08 4.21
N ALA A 210 -3.82 -9.72 4.44
CA ALA A 210 -3.90 -11.00 5.15
C ALA A 210 -3.26 -12.15 4.35
N LEU A 211 -3.46 -12.20 3.03
CA LEU A 211 -2.78 -13.17 2.14
C LEU A 211 -1.26 -13.00 2.22
N LEU A 212 -0.76 -11.75 2.11
CA LEU A 212 0.66 -11.44 2.23
C LEU A 212 1.24 -11.87 3.58
N ALA A 213 0.53 -11.61 4.67
CA ALA A 213 1.03 -11.89 6.01
C ALA A 213 1.00 -13.39 6.39
N HIS A 214 0.08 -14.17 5.82
CA HIS A 214 -0.18 -15.52 6.31
C HIS A 214 0.08 -16.65 5.31
N LEU A 215 0.23 -16.36 3.99
CA LEU A 215 0.63 -17.38 3.02
C LEU A 215 2.15 -17.51 2.95
N PRO A 216 2.71 -18.72 3.17
CA PRO A 216 4.16 -18.94 3.17
C PRO A 216 4.81 -18.54 1.84
N GLY A 217 5.95 -17.84 1.90
CA GLY A 217 6.75 -17.45 0.76
C GLY A 217 6.14 -16.38 -0.15
N LEU A 218 4.93 -15.88 0.15
CA LEU A 218 4.29 -14.85 -0.69
C LEU A 218 4.93 -13.48 -0.45
N VAL A 219 5.22 -13.13 0.80
CA VAL A 219 5.86 -11.86 1.14
C VAL A 219 7.27 -11.75 0.55
N GLU A 220 8.04 -12.83 0.58
CA GLU A 220 9.38 -12.91 -0.01
C GLU A 220 9.33 -12.71 -1.54
N ARG A 221 8.39 -13.39 -2.21
CA ARG A 221 8.18 -13.23 -3.66
C ARG A 221 7.84 -11.79 -4.03
N VAL A 222 6.95 -11.15 -3.27
CA VAL A 222 6.54 -9.75 -3.50
C VAL A 222 7.66 -8.77 -3.15
N ALA A 223 8.40 -9.01 -2.07
CA ALA A 223 9.53 -8.18 -1.67
C ALA A 223 10.67 -8.21 -2.71
N GLY A 224 10.92 -9.40 -3.31
CA GLY A 224 11.92 -9.56 -4.36
C GLY A 224 11.66 -8.74 -5.63
N GLU A 225 10.44 -8.26 -5.84
CA GLU A 225 10.08 -7.44 -7.01
C GLU A 225 10.43 -5.94 -6.87
N GLY A 226 10.76 -5.47 -5.66
CA GLY A 226 11.08 -4.07 -5.42
C GLY A 226 9.93 -3.09 -5.67
N LEU A 227 8.69 -3.58 -5.70
CA LEU A 227 7.50 -2.76 -5.88
C LEU A 227 7.31 -1.81 -4.69
N ARG A 228 7.28 -0.51 -4.94
CA ARG A 228 7.13 0.51 -3.89
C ARG A 228 5.69 0.75 -3.53
N GLU A 229 4.82 0.88 -4.54
CA GLU A 229 3.42 1.18 -4.33
C GLU A 229 2.65 0.03 -3.68
N PRO A 230 1.95 0.25 -2.56
CA PRO A 230 1.18 -0.80 -1.89
C PRO A 230 0.12 -1.44 -2.81
N ALA A 231 -0.46 -0.67 -3.74
CA ALA A 231 -1.44 -1.16 -4.70
C ALA A 231 -0.82 -2.18 -5.66
N ASP A 232 0.40 -1.93 -6.15
CA ASP A 232 1.11 -2.85 -7.04
C ASP A 232 1.57 -4.11 -6.31
N ARG A 233 2.03 -3.98 -5.06
CA ARG A 233 2.36 -5.13 -4.21
C ARG A 233 1.16 -6.05 -4.00
N ARG A 234 -0.02 -5.50 -3.74
CA ARG A 234 -1.27 -6.26 -3.57
C ARG A 234 -1.70 -6.92 -4.87
N ARG A 235 -1.64 -6.20 -5.99
CA ARG A 235 -1.92 -6.76 -7.32
C ARG A 235 -0.99 -7.92 -7.61
N PHE A 236 0.29 -7.73 -7.44
CA PHE A 236 1.29 -8.75 -7.71
C PHE A 236 1.16 -9.98 -6.77
N ALA A 237 0.79 -9.76 -5.50
CA ALA A 237 0.49 -10.87 -4.58
C ALA A 237 -0.63 -11.77 -5.10
N LEU A 238 -1.71 -11.20 -5.64
CA LEU A 238 -2.79 -11.97 -6.26
C LEU A 238 -2.32 -12.70 -7.51
N GLU A 239 -1.52 -12.06 -8.35
CA GLU A 239 -0.94 -12.69 -9.55
C GLU A 239 -0.03 -13.89 -9.19
N CYS A 240 0.77 -13.77 -8.12
CA CYS A 240 1.56 -14.88 -7.57
C CYS A 240 0.70 -16.08 -7.12
N LEU A 241 -0.56 -15.83 -6.79
CA LEU A 241 -1.56 -16.84 -6.41
C LEU A 241 -2.44 -17.27 -7.58
N ASN A 242 -2.09 -16.91 -8.81
CA ASN A 242 -2.88 -17.14 -10.02
C ASN A 242 -4.29 -16.51 -9.96
N ILE A 243 -4.45 -15.39 -9.23
CA ILE A 243 -5.71 -14.63 -9.16
C ILE A 243 -5.53 -13.35 -9.98
N PHE A 244 -6.27 -13.23 -11.08
CA PHE A 244 -6.11 -12.13 -12.05
C PHE A 244 -7.32 -11.21 -12.09
N ARG A 245 -7.08 -9.91 -12.22
CA ARG A 245 -8.17 -8.93 -12.45
C ARG A 245 -8.86 -9.22 -13.78
N ASN A 246 -10.16 -8.93 -13.81
CA ASN A 246 -11.01 -9.22 -14.96
C ASN A 246 -11.08 -8.06 -15.98
N GLU A 247 -10.54 -6.90 -15.67
CA GLU A 247 -10.88 -5.64 -16.33
C GLU A 247 -10.00 -5.33 -17.55
N THR A 248 -8.82 -5.94 -17.63
CA THR A 248 -7.95 -5.78 -18.80
C THR A 248 -7.23 -7.10 -19.03
N PRO A 249 -7.33 -7.70 -20.21
CA PRO A 249 -6.49 -8.84 -20.54
C PRO A 249 -5.03 -8.37 -20.45
N VAL A 250 -4.23 -9.10 -19.68
CA VAL A 250 -2.79 -8.87 -19.64
C VAL A 250 -2.23 -9.30 -20.98
N ASP A 251 -1.66 -8.37 -21.72
CA ASP A 251 -1.12 -8.61 -23.05
C ASP A 251 0.23 -7.93 -23.26
N VAL A 252 0.85 -8.19 -24.38
CA VAL A 252 2.05 -7.52 -24.87
C VAL A 252 1.86 -7.18 -26.34
N LEU A 253 2.09 -5.90 -26.69
CA LEU A 253 2.27 -5.49 -28.07
C LEU A 253 3.70 -5.87 -28.47
N CYS A 254 3.85 -6.56 -29.60
CA CYS A 254 5.14 -6.99 -30.10
C CYS A 254 5.23 -6.84 -31.62
N TRP A 255 6.45 -6.73 -32.13
CA TRP A 255 6.79 -6.77 -33.53
C TRP A 255 8.02 -7.63 -33.73
N GLY A 256 8.09 -8.40 -34.80
CA GLY A 256 9.22 -9.26 -35.15
C GLY A 256 8.82 -10.67 -35.55
N HIS A 257 9.76 -11.39 -36.16
CA HIS A 257 9.50 -12.70 -36.74
C HIS A 257 9.74 -13.81 -35.71
N PHE A 258 8.68 -14.33 -35.07
CA PHE A 258 8.71 -15.54 -34.24
C PHE A 258 7.40 -16.31 -34.30
N VAL A 259 7.48 -17.58 -33.96
CA VAL A 259 6.36 -18.53 -33.97
C VAL A 259 6.27 -19.18 -32.60
N LEU A 260 5.07 -19.20 -32.02
CA LEU A 260 4.80 -19.93 -30.80
C LEU A 260 4.16 -21.29 -31.09
N GLU A 261 4.33 -22.23 -30.18
CA GLU A 261 3.63 -23.52 -30.20
C GLU A 261 2.94 -23.73 -28.85
N LYS A 262 1.68 -24.10 -28.90
CA LYS A 262 0.87 -24.40 -27.72
C LYS A 262 0.00 -25.62 -27.97
N GLN A 263 0.10 -26.64 -27.08
CA GLN A 263 -0.66 -27.92 -27.23
C GLN A 263 -0.47 -28.59 -28.60
N GLY A 264 0.74 -28.56 -29.11
CA GLY A 264 1.08 -29.15 -30.43
C GLY A 264 0.57 -28.35 -31.64
N ARG A 265 0.00 -27.15 -31.42
CA ARG A 265 -0.48 -26.27 -32.50
C ARG A 265 0.40 -25.04 -32.62
N ARG A 266 0.69 -24.63 -33.83
CA ARG A 266 1.45 -23.43 -34.14
C ARG A 266 0.54 -22.18 -34.02
N LEU A 267 1.11 -21.11 -33.48
CA LEU A 267 0.54 -19.76 -33.44
C LEU A 267 1.50 -18.85 -34.21
N ASP A 268 1.25 -18.69 -35.52
CA ASP A 268 2.09 -17.96 -36.44
C ASP A 268 1.76 -16.46 -36.52
N ALA A 269 0.78 -15.97 -35.73
CA ALA A 269 0.30 -14.59 -35.77
C ALA A 269 1.44 -13.54 -35.70
N PRO A 270 2.45 -13.65 -34.79
CA PRO A 270 3.53 -12.66 -34.80
C PRO A 270 4.33 -12.62 -36.08
N ALA A 271 4.67 -13.79 -36.67
CA ALA A 271 5.40 -13.86 -37.92
C ALA A 271 4.57 -13.28 -39.08
N LEU A 272 3.28 -13.62 -39.15
CA LEU A 272 2.38 -13.10 -40.18
C LEU A 272 2.20 -11.58 -40.10
N HIS A 273 1.98 -11.03 -38.91
CA HIS A 273 1.91 -9.58 -38.71
C HIS A 273 3.21 -8.88 -39.06
N HIS A 274 4.36 -9.48 -38.72
CA HIS A 274 5.68 -8.97 -39.10
C HIS A 274 5.83 -8.87 -40.64
N GLU A 275 5.40 -9.91 -41.40
CA GLU A 275 5.42 -9.89 -42.86
C GLU A 275 4.53 -8.79 -43.46
N LEU A 276 3.42 -8.48 -42.78
CA LEU A 276 2.54 -7.35 -43.13
C LEU A 276 3.10 -5.99 -42.69
N GLY A 277 4.17 -5.97 -41.91
CA GLY A 277 4.75 -4.75 -41.33
C GLY A 277 3.92 -4.20 -40.16
N GLU A 278 3.10 -5.00 -39.49
CA GLU A 278 2.21 -4.60 -38.43
C GLU A 278 2.62 -5.18 -37.09
N PRO A 279 2.45 -4.46 -35.96
CA PRO A 279 2.59 -5.03 -34.63
C PRO A 279 1.49 -6.07 -34.33
N CYS A 280 1.83 -7.06 -33.50
CA CYS A 280 0.91 -8.11 -33.05
C CYS A 280 0.67 -7.98 -31.53
N ARG A 281 -0.59 -8.09 -31.09
CA ARG A 281 -0.92 -8.07 -29.66
C ARG A 281 -1.18 -9.51 -29.17
N LEU A 282 -0.38 -9.97 -28.21
CA LEU A 282 -0.48 -11.30 -27.62
C LEU A 282 -0.98 -11.23 -26.18
N LEU A 283 -2.09 -11.91 -25.88
CA LEU A 283 -2.57 -12.06 -24.51
C LEU A 283 -1.66 -12.99 -23.70
N LEU A 284 -1.54 -12.78 -22.40
CA LEU A 284 -0.86 -13.70 -21.48
C LEU A 284 -1.42 -15.14 -21.62
N LEU A 285 -2.71 -15.26 -21.95
CA LEU A 285 -3.35 -16.54 -22.21
C LEU A 285 -2.71 -17.27 -23.40
N HIS A 286 -2.28 -16.57 -24.45
CA HIS A 286 -1.58 -17.18 -25.58
C HIS A 286 -0.20 -17.70 -25.18
N LEU A 287 0.47 -17.01 -24.24
CA LEU A 287 1.83 -17.29 -23.79
C LEU A 287 1.92 -18.36 -22.68
N ARG A 288 0.79 -18.62 -21.99
CA ARG A 288 0.73 -19.65 -20.95
C ARG A 288 0.84 -21.03 -21.58
N ASP A 289 1.72 -21.87 -21.05
CA ASP A 289 2.00 -23.23 -21.54
C ASP A 289 2.41 -23.29 -23.02
N ALA A 290 2.86 -22.16 -23.57
CA ALA A 290 3.45 -22.07 -24.89
C ALA A 290 4.99 -22.21 -24.81
N ARG A 291 5.60 -22.62 -25.93
CA ARG A 291 7.03 -22.48 -26.20
C ARG A 291 7.25 -21.69 -27.49
N ALA A 292 8.36 -21.02 -27.64
CA ALA A 292 8.74 -20.46 -28.94
C ALA A 292 9.30 -21.60 -29.80
N ALA A 293 8.72 -21.78 -30.99
CA ALA A 293 9.07 -22.84 -31.90
C ALA A 293 10.07 -22.38 -32.98
N ALA A 294 10.05 -21.09 -33.31
CA ALA A 294 11.02 -20.45 -34.19
C ALA A 294 11.22 -19.01 -33.77
N VAL A 295 12.46 -18.54 -33.81
CA VAL A 295 12.84 -17.15 -33.53
C VAL A 295 13.82 -16.72 -34.58
N ARG A 296 13.53 -15.62 -35.28
CA ARG A 296 14.43 -15.00 -36.24
C ARG A 296 14.61 -13.54 -35.86
N ALA A 297 15.74 -13.26 -35.24
CA ALA A 297 16.07 -11.91 -34.82
C ALA A 297 17.55 -11.74 -34.53
N GLU A 298 18.06 -10.53 -34.63
CA GLU A 298 19.42 -10.15 -34.20
C GLU A 298 19.44 -9.90 -32.67
N ARG A 299 18.35 -9.36 -32.12
CA ARG A 299 18.15 -9.13 -30.66
C ARG A 299 16.67 -8.96 -30.35
N VAL A 300 16.35 -8.94 -29.04
CA VAL A 300 15.05 -8.56 -28.51
C VAL A 300 15.20 -7.25 -27.72
N VAL A 301 14.35 -6.27 -28.01
CA VAL A 301 14.33 -4.99 -27.30
C VAL A 301 12.95 -4.77 -26.68
N SER A 302 12.88 -4.59 -25.36
CA SER A 302 11.66 -4.06 -24.73
C SER A 302 11.74 -2.54 -24.65
N ILE A 303 10.68 -1.86 -25.04
CA ILE A 303 10.58 -0.40 -25.10
C ILE A 303 9.47 0.06 -24.16
N GLU A 304 9.74 1.12 -23.38
CA GLU A 304 8.81 1.59 -22.37
C GLU A 304 7.63 2.36 -22.96
N ASN A 305 7.89 3.26 -23.91
CA ASN A 305 6.91 4.20 -24.45
C ASN A 305 6.36 3.74 -25.81
N GLU A 306 5.04 3.88 -26.01
CA GLU A 306 4.35 3.45 -27.23
C GLU A 306 4.78 4.25 -28.47
N THR A 307 4.99 5.56 -28.32
CA THR A 307 5.48 6.41 -29.42
C THR A 307 6.84 5.94 -29.89
N THR A 308 7.78 5.77 -28.96
CA THR A 308 9.13 5.26 -29.27
C THR A 308 9.12 3.84 -29.82
N PHE A 309 8.20 2.98 -29.36
CA PHE A 309 8.01 1.65 -29.92
C PHE A 309 7.65 1.72 -31.40
N ASN A 310 6.71 2.56 -31.79
CA ASN A 310 6.28 2.73 -33.18
C ASN A 310 7.40 3.33 -34.05
N ASP A 311 8.06 4.39 -33.59
CA ASP A 311 9.17 5.02 -34.28
C ASP A 311 10.33 4.02 -34.50
N TYR A 312 10.61 3.19 -33.51
CA TYR A 312 11.65 2.17 -33.61
C TYR A 312 11.30 1.07 -34.59
N VAL A 313 10.06 0.59 -34.59
CA VAL A 313 9.58 -0.40 -35.57
C VAL A 313 9.68 0.14 -37.00
N GLU A 314 9.28 1.41 -37.23
CA GLU A 314 9.42 2.06 -38.52
C GLU A 314 10.90 2.20 -38.97
N TRP A 315 11.78 2.56 -38.04
CA TRP A 315 13.22 2.65 -38.26
C TRP A 315 13.83 1.29 -38.63
N LEU A 316 13.46 0.18 -37.95
CA LEU A 316 13.89 -1.17 -38.26
C LEU A 316 13.45 -1.59 -39.66
N ARG A 317 12.19 -1.33 -40.00
CA ARG A 317 11.62 -1.64 -41.33
C ARG A 317 12.37 -0.92 -42.43
N ALA A 318 12.61 0.37 -42.25
CA ALA A 318 13.33 1.18 -43.26
C ALA A 318 14.76 0.67 -43.47
N ARG A 319 15.39 0.06 -42.51
CA ARG A 319 16.76 -0.50 -42.58
C ARG A 319 16.82 -2.02 -42.83
N GLY A 320 15.68 -2.68 -42.93
CA GLY A 320 15.62 -4.14 -43.14
C GLY A 320 16.28 -4.93 -42.04
N ARG A 321 16.17 -4.47 -40.79
CA ARG A 321 16.75 -5.16 -39.63
C ARG A 321 15.75 -6.12 -39.00
N ASP A 322 16.22 -7.34 -38.71
CA ASP A 322 15.43 -8.37 -38.07
C ASP A 322 15.62 -8.31 -36.53
N GLU A 323 14.80 -7.56 -35.85
CA GLU A 323 14.74 -7.52 -34.37
C GLU A 323 13.34 -7.87 -33.87
N ILE A 324 13.22 -8.31 -32.61
CA ILE A 324 11.93 -8.45 -31.94
C ILE A 324 11.79 -7.28 -30.95
N VAL A 325 10.69 -6.55 -31.06
CA VAL A 325 10.38 -5.41 -30.18
C VAL A 325 9.15 -5.70 -29.35
N LEU A 326 9.20 -5.39 -28.07
CA LEU A 326 8.13 -5.60 -27.10
C LEU A 326 7.80 -4.25 -26.44
N LEU A 327 6.53 -3.89 -26.35
CA LEU A 327 6.11 -2.72 -25.59
C LEU A 327 5.86 -3.12 -24.12
N SER A 328 6.51 -2.44 -23.18
CA SER A 328 6.35 -2.70 -21.73
C SER A 328 5.30 -1.82 -21.05
N GLU A 329 4.98 -0.63 -21.61
CA GLU A 329 4.06 0.37 -21.03
C GLU A 329 4.41 0.69 -19.56
N GLY A 330 5.62 1.22 -19.31
CA GLY A 330 6.14 1.42 -17.96
C GLY A 330 6.58 0.09 -17.31
N GLN A 331 6.11 -0.20 -16.10
CA GLN A 331 6.43 -1.47 -15.43
C GLN A 331 5.90 -2.67 -16.23
N ALA A 332 6.82 -3.46 -16.79
CA ALA A 332 6.48 -4.60 -17.61
C ALA A 332 5.48 -5.54 -16.92
N ASN A 333 4.40 -5.86 -17.61
CA ASN A 333 3.41 -6.82 -17.13
C ASN A 333 3.87 -8.28 -17.33
N TRP A 334 3.09 -9.26 -16.85
CA TRP A 334 3.45 -10.68 -16.96
C TRP A 334 3.49 -11.21 -18.39
N ALA A 335 2.79 -10.62 -19.34
CA ALA A 335 2.88 -11.05 -20.74
C ALA A 335 4.25 -10.70 -21.34
N VAL A 336 4.76 -9.49 -21.04
CA VAL A 336 6.12 -9.08 -21.44
C VAL A 336 7.18 -10.02 -20.84
N VAL A 337 7.13 -10.23 -19.51
CA VAL A 337 8.08 -11.11 -18.81
C VAL A 337 8.03 -12.54 -19.37
N ARG A 338 6.82 -13.08 -19.60
CA ARG A 338 6.66 -14.44 -20.14
C ARG A 338 7.16 -14.55 -21.56
N LEU A 339 6.87 -13.57 -22.42
CA LEU A 339 7.34 -13.60 -23.80
C LEU A 339 8.87 -13.51 -23.87
N LEU A 340 9.50 -12.63 -23.09
CA LEU A 340 10.97 -12.58 -22.98
C LEU A 340 11.57 -13.92 -22.59
N ARG A 341 11.01 -14.61 -21.61
CA ARG A 341 11.46 -15.94 -21.19
C ARG A 341 11.33 -16.96 -22.32
N LEU A 342 10.19 -16.99 -23.02
CA LEU A 342 9.96 -17.90 -24.15
C LEU A 342 10.97 -17.69 -25.28
N LEU A 343 11.28 -16.44 -25.60
CA LEU A 343 12.24 -16.09 -26.64
C LEU A 343 13.67 -16.48 -26.21
N ALA A 344 14.05 -16.21 -24.97
CA ALA A 344 15.35 -16.58 -24.41
C ALA A 344 15.53 -18.12 -24.28
N GLU A 345 14.49 -18.86 -23.93
CA GLU A 345 14.48 -20.32 -23.86
C GLU A 345 14.72 -20.94 -25.26
N ALA A 346 14.12 -20.36 -26.31
CA ALA A 346 14.26 -20.84 -27.68
C ALA A 346 15.57 -20.40 -28.35
N ALA A 347 16.10 -19.27 -28.00
CA ALA A 347 17.32 -18.68 -28.54
C ALA A 347 18.22 -18.11 -27.43
N PRO A 348 18.93 -18.95 -26.66
CA PRO A 348 19.70 -18.53 -25.48
C PRO A 348 20.84 -17.54 -25.76
N ALA A 349 21.35 -17.54 -26.99
CA ALA A 349 22.41 -16.62 -27.42
C ALA A 349 21.87 -15.25 -27.92
N LEU A 350 20.55 -15.10 -28.01
CA LEU A 350 19.94 -13.88 -28.52
C LEU A 350 20.09 -12.73 -27.49
N PRO A 351 20.72 -11.60 -27.85
CA PRO A 351 20.85 -10.47 -26.96
C PRO A 351 19.48 -9.90 -26.56
N LEU A 352 19.31 -9.63 -25.28
CA LEU A 352 18.10 -9.02 -24.72
C LEU A 352 18.44 -7.64 -24.23
N ALA A 353 17.62 -6.64 -24.58
CA ALA A 353 17.84 -5.26 -24.21
C ALA A 353 16.53 -4.59 -23.75
N HIS A 354 16.67 -3.53 -22.99
CA HIS A 354 15.57 -2.66 -22.59
C HIS A 354 15.92 -1.21 -22.86
N TRP A 355 14.93 -0.44 -23.35
CA TRP A 355 15.00 0.98 -23.58
C TRP A 355 13.84 1.66 -22.87
N GLY A 356 14.14 2.49 -21.89
CA GLY A 356 13.23 3.34 -21.15
C GLY A 356 13.71 4.79 -21.14
N ASP A 357 13.03 5.62 -20.37
CA ASP A 357 13.45 6.99 -20.11
C ASP A 357 14.84 7.04 -19.46
N LEU A 358 15.60 8.08 -19.75
CA LEU A 358 16.87 8.31 -19.06
C LEU A 358 16.59 9.07 -17.76
N ASP A 359 15.91 8.37 -16.87
CA ASP A 359 15.55 8.82 -15.53
C ASP A 359 15.70 7.69 -14.50
N ARG A 360 15.36 7.99 -13.25
CA ARG A 360 15.38 7.01 -12.18
C ARG A 360 14.40 5.85 -12.40
N PHE A 361 13.23 6.14 -12.95
CA PHE A 361 12.18 5.13 -13.14
C PHE A 361 12.53 4.17 -14.26
N GLY A 362 13.05 4.66 -15.40
CA GLY A 362 13.52 3.79 -16.48
C GLY A 362 14.61 2.81 -16.01
N VAL A 363 15.55 3.26 -15.15
CA VAL A 363 16.54 2.36 -14.55
C VAL A 363 15.88 1.33 -13.62
N LEU A 364 14.90 1.73 -12.82
CA LEU A 364 14.17 0.82 -11.93
C LEU A 364 13.34 -0.21 -12.71
N ILE A 365 12.75 0.19 -13.84
CA ILE A 365 12.03 -0.71 -14.75
C ILE A 365 12.98 -1.77 -15.32
N LEU A 366 14.15 -1.37 -15.83
CA LEU A 366 15.16 -2.30 -16.30
C LEU A 366 15.59 -3.31 -15.21
N ARG A 367 15.88 -2.82 -13.99
CA ARG A 367 16.25 -3.67 -12.85
C ARG A 367 15.12 -4.62 -12.45
N SER A 368 13.87 -4.14 -12.44
CA SER A 368 12.69 -4.96 -12.17
C SER A 368 12.52 -6.04 -13.25
N LEU A 369 12.68 -5.68 -14.53
CA LEU A 369 12.55 -6.61 -15.64
C LEU A 369 13.60 -7.72 -15.56
N ARG A 370 14.86 -7.41 -15.25
CA ARG A 370 15.93 -8.39 -15.01
C ARG A 370 15.57 -9.34 -13.87
N ARG A 371 15.18 -8.81 -12.71
CA ARG A 371 14.78 -9.61 -11.55
C ARG A 371 13.61 -10.54 -11.85
N ARG A 372 12.54 -9.99 -12.44
CA ARG A 372 11.31 -10.73 -12.72
C ARG A 372 11.47 -11.79 -13.80
N SER A 373 12.26 -11.50 -14.82
CA SER A 373 12.53 -12.48 -15.89
C SER A 373 13.59 -13.50 -15.50
N GLY A 374 14.53 -13.15 -14.63
CA GLY A 374 15.75 -13.93 -14.36
C GLY A 374 16.75 -13.91 -15.52
N LEU A 375 16.63 -12.94 -16.46
CA LEU A 375 17.43 -12.84 -17.68
C LEU A 375 18.43 -11.68 -17.58
N ALA A 376 19.57 -11.82 -18.26
CA ALA A 376 20.52 -10.75 -18.46
C ALA A 376 20.00 -9.83 -19.57
N ILE A 377 19.34 -8.72 -19.18
CA ILE A 377 18.80 -7.71 -20.09
C ILE A 377 19.69 -6.48 -19.98
N GLU A 378 20.26 -6.06 -21.11
CA GLU A 378 21.19 -4.92 -21.15
C GLU A 378 20.45 -3.59 -21.43
N PRO A 379 20.98 -2.46 -20.96
CA PRO A 379 20.44 -1.15 -21.32
C PRO A 379 20.66 -0.87 -22.82
N CYS A 380 19.62 -0.45 -23.53
CA CYS A 380 19.70 0.01 -24.91
C CYS A 380 19.56 1.52 -24.91
N TRP A 381 20.62 2.24 -25.26
CA TRP A 381 20.66 3.71 -25.22
C TRP A 381 20.33 4.32 -23.87
N MET A 382 20.52 3.56 -22.81
CA MET A 382 20.31 4.01 -21.42
C MET A 382 21.64 4.01 -20.66
N ASP A 383 22.63 4.70 -21.21
CA ASP A 383 23.96 4.84 -20.61
C ASP A 383 24.38 6.31 -20.49
N ALA A 384 25.47 6.55 -19.78
CA ALA A 384 25.98 7.90 -19.53
C ALA A 384 26.45 8.61 -20.82
N ALA A 385 26.92 7.87 -21.84
CA ALA A 385 27.41 8.47 -23.08
C ALA A 385 26.23 9.00 -23.94
N VAL A 386 25.16 8.22 -24.06
CA VAL A 386 23.92 8.63 -24.70
C VAL A 386 23.28 9.79 -23.93
N PHE A 387 23.26 9.72 -22.61
CA PHE A 387 22.76 10.78 -21.75
C PHE A 387 23.48 12.11 -22.01
N GLU A 388 24.81 12.13 -21.99
CA GLU A 388 25.59 13.36 -22.24
C GLU A 388 25.36 13.91 -23.66
N ARG A 389 25.16 13.06 -24.64
CA ARG A 389 24.84 13.47 -26.03
C ARG A 389 23.46 14.13 -26.16
N CYS A 390 22.47 13.63 -25.40
CA CYS A 390 21.09 14.10 -25.42
C CYS A 390 20.76 15.14 -24.34
N LYS A 391 21.70 15.48 -23.48
CA LYS A 391 21.52 16.32 -22.29
C LYS A 391 20.90 17.69 -22.55
N ALA A 392 21.11 18.28 -23.74
CA ALA A 392 20.51 19.56 -24.12
C ALA A 392 18.98 19.52 -24.19
N ALA A 393 18.38 18.33 -24.40
CA ALA A 393 16.95 18.10 -24.38
C ALA A 393 16.41 17.73 -22.99
N GLY A 394 17.27 17.75 -21.95
CA GLY A 394 16.90 17.31 -20.61
C GLY A 394 15.96 18.27 -19.89
N LEU A 395 15.09 17.69 -19.07
CA LEU A 395 14.16 18.39 -18.18
C LEU A 395 14.74 18.46 -16.75
N PRO A 396 14.49 19.52 -15.98
CA PRO A 396 14.98 19.63 -14.61
C PRO A 396 14.48 18.49 -13.72
N LEU A 397 15.34 17.95 -12.86
CA LEU A 397 14.94 16.94 -11.86
C LEU A 397 13.90 17.54 -10.91
N PRO A 398 12.79 16.82 -10.63
CA PRO A 398 11.86 17.19 -9.59
C PRO A 398 12.53 17.28 -8.19
N GLY A 399 11.93 18.05 -7.28
CA GLY A 399 12.44 18.18 -5.91
C GLY A 399 12.46 16.83 -5.19
N GLY A 400 13.59 16.51 -4.51
CA GLY A 400 13.78 15.24 -3.79
C GLY A 400 14.31 14.08 -4.64
N GLU A 401 14.24 14.15 -5.96
CA GLU A 401 14.72 13.07 -6.85
C GLU A 401 16.23 12.82 -6.72
N ARG A 402 17.00 13.87 -6.48
CA ARG A 402 18.47 13.76 -6.35
C ARG A 402 18.86 12.88 -5.15
N GLU A 403 18.20 13.06 -4.03
CA GLU A 403 18.40 12.27 -2.81
C GLU A 403 17.97 10.80 -3.01
N GLU A 404 16.87 10.58 -3.74
CA GLU A 404 16.41 9.23 -4.06
C GLU A 404 17.36 8.51 -5.03
N ILE A 405 17.91 9.21 -6.02
CA ILE A 405 18.94 8.67 -6.92
C ILE A 405 20.20 8.32 -6.14
N GLU A 406 20.67 9.20 -5.23
CA GLU A 406 21.83 8.94 -4.39
C GLU A 406 21.64 7.71 -3.50
N ALA A 407 20.44 7.54 -2.92
CA ALA A 407 20.11 6.36 -2.13
C ALA A 407 20.16 5.07 -2.97
N LEU A 408 19.70 5.11 -4.23
CA LEU A 408 19.75 3.96 -5.14
C LEU A 408 21.20 3.60 -5.55
N ILE A 409 22.03 4.61 -5.81
CA ILE A 409 23.46 4.41 -6.14
C ILE A 409 24.18 3.81 -4.92
N SER A 410 23.96 4.38 -3.73
CA SER A 410 24.61 3.91 -2.50
C SER A 410 24.22 2.48 -2.12
N ALA A 411 22.95 2.10 -2.37
CA ALA A 411 22.46 0.74 -2.09
C ALA A 411 23.03 -0.32 -3.04
N ALA A 412 23.32 0.04 -4.29
CA ALA A 412 23.80 -0.89 -5.32
C ALA A 412 24.67 -0.17 -6.38
N PRO A 413 25.92 0.20 -6.04
CA PRO A 413 26.77 1.07 -6.87
C PRO A 413 27.19 0.44 -8.20
N GLU A 414 27.25 -0.88 -8.28
CA GLU A 414 27.69 -1.63 -9.46
C GLU A 414 26.53 -2.26 -10.23
N GLU A 415 25.29 -2.03 -9.80
CA GLU A 415 24.12 -2.57 -10.50
C GLU A 415 23.89 -1.84 -11.82
N VAL A 416 23.29 -2.56 -12.80
CA VAL A 416 22.98 -2.00 -14.11
C VAL A 416 22.25 -0.66 -14.01
N GLY A 417 22.65 0.31 -14.85
CA GLY A 417 22.10 1.67 -14.86
C GLY A 417 22.70 2.63 -13.81
N SER A 418 23.58 2.17 -12.89
CA SER A 418 24.17 3.06 -11.90
C SER A 418 25.05 4.16 -12.52
N GLY A 419 25.69 3.90 -13.66
CA GLY A 419 26.42 4.93 -14.41
C GLY A 419 25.52 6.04 -14.94
N LEU A 420 24.36 5.69 -15.49
CA LEU A 420 23.34 6.63 -15.91
C LEU A 420 22.78 7.45 -14.73
N LEU A 421 22.47 6.77 -13.60
CA LEU A 421 21.98 7.46 -12.39
C LEU A 421 22.98 8.51 -11.88
N ARG A 422 24.29 8.23 -11.95
CA ARG A 422 25.33 9.22 -11.58
C ARG A 422 25.29 10.43 -12.51
N ALA A 423 25.19 10.23 -13.84
CA ALA A 423 25.11 11.30 -14.81
C ALA A 423 23.87 12.19 -14.60
N ILE A 424 22.71 11.58 -14.34
CA ILE A 424 21.46 12.28 -14.03
C ILE A 424 21.60 13.10 -12.74
N ARG A 425 22.08 12.51 -11.65
CA ARG A 425 22.30 13.19 -10.37
C ARG A 425 23.22 14.41 -10.50
N ASP A 426 24.34 14.22 -11.19
CA ASP A 426 25.39 15.25 -11.30
C ASP A 426 24.94 16.41 -12.22
N SER A 427 24.17 16.11 -13.25
CA SER A 427 23.64 17.12 -14.16
C SER A 427 22.41 17.85 -13.62
N GLY A 428 21.58 17.18 -12.80
CA GLY A 428 20.31 17.72 -12.33
C GLY A 428 19.19 17.74 -13.37
N VAL A 429 19.33 16.94 -14.44
CA VAL A 429 18.28 16.79 -15.48
C VAL A 429 18.02 15.31 -15.74
N TRP A 430 16.85 15.02 -16.32
CA TRP A 430 16.44 13.73 -16.86
C TRP A 430 15.96 13.88 -18.28
N ILE A 431 15.85 12.82 -19.08
CA ILE A 431 15.56 12.92 -20.52
C ILE A 431 14.48 11.90 -20.88
N GLU A 432 13.44 12.37 -21.57
CA GLU A 432 12.37 11.52 -22.11
C GLU A 432 12.91 10.61 -23.23
N GLN A 433 12.37 9.43 -23.33
CA GLN A 433 12.75 8.42 -24.33
C GLN A 433 12.59 8.92 -25.75
N GLU A 434 11.57 9.76 -26.01
CA GLU A 434 11.30 10.36 -27.31
C GLU A 434 12.41 11.30 -27.75
N ALA A 435 12.96 12.09 -26.84
CA ALA A 435 14.09 12.98 -27.15
C ALA A 435 15.37 12.19 -27.49
N VAL A 436 15.55 11.05 -26.82
CA VAL A 436 16.65 10.11 -27.17
C VAL A 436 16.38 9.48 -28.54
N ALA A 437 15.14 9.03 -28.80
CA ALA A 437 14.75 8.44 -30.09
C ALA A 437 15.03 9.41 -31.26
N GLU A 438 14.67 10.67 -31.10
CA GLU A 438 14.96 11.70 -32.12
C GLU A 438 16.46 11.79 -32.41
N ALA A 439 17.31 11.68 -31.41
CA ALA A 439 18.77 11.77 -31.58
C ALA A 439 19.40 10.52 -32.18
N VAL A 440 18.94 9.30 -31.79
CA VAL A 440 19.60 8.03 -32.16
C VAL A 440 19.00 7.37 -33.41
N LEU A 441 17.73 7.62 -33.73
CA LEU A 441 17.09 7.00 -34.90
C LEU A 441 17.30 7.80 -36.20
N ARG A 442 17.78 9.04 -36.12
CA ARG A 442 18.15 9.84 -37.30
C ARG A 442 19.53 9.48 -37.89
N GLU A 443 20.37 8.82 -37.10
CA GLU A 443 21.68 8.28 -37.53
C GLU A 443 21.50 6.98 -38.34
#